data_6931f2bd7a1cc0d5851c7bb58e1a0165
#
_entry.id   6931f2bd7a1cc0d5851c7bb58e1a0165
#
_cell.length_a   1.000
_cell.length_b   1.000
_cell.length_c   1.000
_cell.angle_alpha   90.00
_cell.angle_beta   90.00
_cell.angle_gamma   90.00
#
_symmetry.space_group_name_H-M   'P 1'
#
loop_
_entity.id
_entity.type
_entity.pdbx_description
1 polymer ?
#
loop_
_entity_poly.entity_id
_entity_poly.type
_entity_poly.pdbx_seq_one_letter_code
_entity_poly.pdbx_strand_id
1 'polypeptide(L)'
;QVEQGMRQQADSVLTTLDNPSEQSAINQVTQRKRSIILYQDEWHQGVIGIVAGRLKESYHVPAIVFAPADTALIEDDDAIKGSARSIEGIHIRDAIESVAQTYPELISHFGGHAMAAGLTIKRKNFEPFCKAFDEVIAEVADEVFAETLYSDGELTAGEFTVDFVESLQTLAIWGHGFVPPIFDGVFVVQDYRVLKERHLKLWLSYPDVPFTIEAIWFNADFDAIALSAINRSVSKVHLLYELEKNLFNGQTKLQLRVKKGVLL
;
A
#
# COMPACT_ATOMS: atom_id res chain seq x y z
N GLN A 1 -1.04 17.83 16.79
CA GLN A 1 -2.48 17.92 16.43
C GLN A 1 -2.69 17.94 14.91
N VAL A 2 -1.96 18.74 14.14
CA VAL A 2 -2.09 18.79 12.66
C VAL A 2 -1.77 17.41 12.03
N GLU A 3 -0.67 16.77 12.43
CA GLU A 3 -0.27 15.45 11.94
C GLU A 3 -1.32 14.36 12.24
N GLN A 4 -1.96 14.43 13.41
CA GLN A 4 -2.98 13.48 13.82
C GLN A 4 -4.29 13.68 13.04
N GLY A 5 -4.67 14.93 12.75
CA GLY A 5 -5.80 15.27 11.87
C GLY A 5 -5.54 14.81 10.44
N MET A 6 -4.33 14.99 9.92
CA MET A 6 -3.94 14.54 8.58
C MET A 6 -3.99 13.00 8.44
N ARG A 7 -3.55 12.26 9.46
CA ARG A 7 -3.67 10.79 9.48
C ARG A 7 -5.13 10.33 9.48
N GLN A 8 -5.97 10.95 10.31
CA GLN A 8 -7.41 10.61 10.34
C GLN A 8 -8.09 10.89 9.00
N GLN A 9 -7.75 11.99 8.34
CA GLN A 9 -8.27 12.33 7.03
C GLN A 9 -7.82 11.33 5.94
N ALA A 10 -6.54 10.92 5.95
CA ALA A 10 -6.03 9.90 5.06
C ALA A 10 -6.71 8.54 5.28
N ASP A 11 -6.88 8.12 6.55
CA ASP A 11 -7.56 6.87 6.89
C ASP A 11 -9.05 6.90 6.50
N SER A 12 -9.72 8.06 6.65
CA SER A 12 -11.12 8.23 6.21
C SER A 12 -11.26 8.07 4.70
N VAL A 13 -10.37 8.73 3.92
CA VAL A 13 -10.37 8.61 2.45
C VAL A 13 -10.15 7.16 2.01
N LEU A 14 -9.19 6.46 2.61
CA LEU A 14 -8.94 5.06 2.29
C LEU A 14 -10.11 4.15 2.65
N THR A 15 -10.74 4.36 3.81
CA THR A 15 -11.92 3.59 4.23
C THR A 15 -13.09 3.80 3.26
N THR A 16 -13.27 5.02 2.75
CA THR A 16 -14.31 5.33 1.76
C THR A 16 -14.00 4.67 0.41
N LEU A 17 -12.74 4.59 0.00
CA LEU A 17 -12.32 3.92 -1.22
C LEU A 17 -12.50 2.39 -1.16
N ASP A 18 -12.28 1.80 0.01
CA ASP A 18 -12.46 0.35 0.23
C ASP A 18 -13.92 -0.06 0.38
N ASN A 19 -14.87 0.90 0.48
CA ASN A 19 -16.29 0.61 0.63
C ASN A 19 -17.05 0.80 -0.70
N PRO A 20 -17.45 -0.28 -1.41
CA PRO A 20 -18.10 -0.21 -2.72
C PRO A 20 -19.41 0.61 -2.73
N SER A 21 -20.10 0.71 -1.58
CA SER A 21 -21.36 1.47 -1.46
C SER A 21 -21.14 2.99 -1.38
N GLU A 22 -19.95 3.44 -1.05
CA GLU A 22 -19.59 4.87 -0.91
C GLU A 22 -18.75 5.40 -2.07
N GLN A 23 -18.26 4.53 -2.96
CA GLN A 23 -17.51 4.93 -4.16
C GLN A 23 -18.27 5.92 -5.06
N SER A 24 -19.63 5.90 -5.01
CA SER A 24 -20.45 6.87 -5.74
C SER A 24 -20.47 8.28 -5.13
N ALA A 25 -20.00 8.45 -3.88
CA ALA A 25 -19.93 9.75 -3.20
C ALA A 25 -18.60 10.48 -3.44
N ILE A 26 -17.58 9.78 -3.95
CA ILE A 26 -16.30 10.37 -4.36
C ILE A 26 -16.50 10.89 -5.78
N ASN A 27 -16.77 12.18 -5.91
CA ASN A 27 -16.85 12.81 -7.22
C ASN A 27 -15.55 12.59 -8.00
N GLN A 28 -15.64 11.82 -9.11
CA GLN A 28 -14.58 11.58 -10.07
C GLN A 28 -13.46 10.61 -9.65
N VAL A 29 -13.84 9.37 -9.31
CA VAL A 29 -12.88 8.25 -9.28
C VAL A 29 -12.73 7.70 -10.69
N THR A 30 -11.62 7.98 -11.31
CA THR A 30 -11.20 7.22 -12.50
C THR A 30 -10.35 6.06 -12.02
N GLN A 31 -10.99 5.02 -11.47
CA GLN A 31 -10.31 3.76 -11.19
C GLN A 31 -10.17 3.01 -12.50
N ARG A 32 -9.03 3.13 -13.13
CA ARG A 32 -8.65 2.34 -14.28
C ARG A 32 -7.74 1.22 -13.83
N LYS A 33 -7.75 0.10 -14.56
CA LYS A 33 -6.98 -1.11 -14.22
C LYS A 33 -5.48 -0.87 -13.98
N ARG A 34 -4.91 0.27 -14.41
CA ARG A 34 -3.47 0.53 -14.41
C ARG A 34 -3.04 1.84 -13.76
N SER A 35 -3.97 2.69 -13.35
CA SER A 35 -3.68 3.91 -12.60
C SER A 35 -4.84 4.31 -11.69
N ILE A 36 -4.55 5.06 -10.64
CA ILE A 36 -5.55 5.67 -9.74
C ILE A 36 -5.29 7.17 -9.71
N ILE A 37 -6.28 7.97 -10.14
CA ILE A 37 -6.19 9.43 -10.10
C ILE A 37 -7.43 9.97 -9.39
N LEU A 38 -7.22 10.68 -8.27
CA LEU A 38 -8.29 11.16 -7.41
C LEU A 38 -8.17 12.66 -7.15
N TYR A 39 -9.33 13.31 -6.99
CA TYR A 39 -9.44 14.69 -6.57
C TYR A 39 -10.67 14.90 -5.70
N GLN A 40 -10.54 15.68 -4.63
CA GLN A 40 -11.66 16.20 -3.85
C GLN A 40 -11.38 17.63 -3.37
N ASP A 41 -12.44 18.44 -3.27
CA ASP A 41 -12.35 19.85 -2.84
C ASP A 41 -11.97 20.00 -1.36
N GLU A 42 -12.33 19.04 -0.53
CA GLU A 42 -12.08 19.05 0.91
C GLU A 42 -10.68 18.56 1.29
N TRP A 43 -9.92 18.04 0.33
CA TRP A 43 -8.60 17.49 0.63
C TRP A 43 -7.55 18.57 0.80
N HIS A 44 -6.64 18.31 1.74
CA HIS A 44 -5.54 19.21 2.04
C HIS A 44 -4.24 18.73 1.39
N GLN A 45 -3.54 19.64 0.70
CA GLN A 45 -2.30 19.32 -0.04
C GLN A 45 -1.21 18.64 0.82
N GLY A 46 -1.19 18.84 2.14
CA GLY A 46 -0.26 18.19 3.06
C GLY A 46 -0.51 16.68 3.26
N VAL A 47 -1.68 16.16 2.86
CA VAL A 47 -2.09 14.76 3.06
C VAL A 47 -2.00 13.94 1.78
N ILE A 48 -2.16 14.57 0.61
CA ILE A 48 -2.27 13.85 -0.68
C ILE A 48 -1.09 12.93 -0.98
N GLY A 49 0.12 13.28 -0.55
CA GLY A 49 1.31 12.45 -0.75
C GLY A 49 1.28 11.15 0.06
N ILE A 50 0.67 11.18 1.26
CA ILE A 50 0.49 9.98 2.10
C ILE A 50 -0.59 9.10 1.50
N VAL A 51 -1.71 9.69 1.05
CA VAL A 51 -2.81 8.95 0.40
C VAL A 51 -2.33 8.29 -0.88
N ALA A 52 -1.63 9.02 -1.76
CA ALA A 52 -1.07 8.47 -2.99
C ALA A 52 -0.12 7.29 -2.71
N GLY A 53 0.73 7.39 -1.66
CA GLY A 53 1.61 6.29 -1.24
C GLY A 53 0.83 5.04 -0.84
N ARG A 54 -0.21 5.19 -0.04
CA ARG A 54 -1.04 4.06 0.42
C ARG A 54 -1.85 3.43 -0.71
N LEU A 55 -2.41 4.26 -1.61
CA LEU A 55 -3.11 3.75 -2.80
C LEU A 55 -2.17 2.92 -3.69
N LYS A 56 -0.96 3.45 -3.94
CA LYS A 56 0.08 2.73 -4.67
C LYS A 56 0.42 1.39 -4.02
N GLU A 57 0.52 1.34 -2.69
CA GLU A 57 0.81 0.12 -1.93
C GLU A 57 -0.36 -0.87 -1.93
N SER A 58 -1.60 -0.40 -1.78
CA SER A 58 -2.78 -1.26 -1.72
C SER A 58 -3.16 -1.86 -3.07
N TYR A 59 -2.99 -1.11 -4.16
CA TYR A 59 -3.48 -1.51 -5.49
C TYR A 59 -2.38 -1.87 -6.49
N HIS A 60 -1.12 -1.69 -6.11
CA HIS A 60 0.06 -1.93 -6.94
C HIS A 60 -0.02 -1.26 -8.32
N VAL A 61 -0.46 -0.02 -8.36
CA VAL A 61 -0.55 0.83 -9.55
C VAL A 61 -0.05 2.25 -9.25
N PRO A 62 0.39 3.02 -10.25
CA PRO A 62 0.66 4.45 -10.08
C PRO A 62 -0.56 5.17 -9.52
N ALA A 63 -0.37 6.02 -8.53
CA ALA A 63 -1.43 6.78 -7.90
C ALA A 63 -1.11 8.27 -7.88
N ILE A 64 -2.05 9.10 -8.31
CA ILE A 64 -1.97 10.56 -8.27
C ILE A 64 -3.17 11.09 -7.49
N VAL A 65 -2.90 11.85 -6.45
CA VAL A 65 -3.95 12.44 -5.62
C VAL A 65 -3.83 13.95 -5.68
N PHE A 66 -4.93 14.61 -6.02
CA PHE A 66 -5.03 16.06 -6.11
C PHE A 66 -5.82 16.65 -4.95
N ALA A 67 -5.47 17.88 -4.60
CA ALA A 67 -6.23 18.74 -3.69
C ALA A 67 -6.20 20.18 -4.23
N PRO A 68 -7.11 21.06 -3.76
CA PRO A 68 -7.03 22.49 -4.06
C PRO A 68 -5.64 23.04 -3.73
N ALA A 69 -5.09 23.88 -4.60
CA ALA A 69 -3.85 24.57 -4.32
C ALA A 69 -4.11 25.66 -3.25
N ASP A 70 -3.12 25.88 -2.38
CA ASP A 70 -3.20 26.99 -1.42
C ASP A 70 -3.11 28.31 -2.17
N THR A 71 -4.22 29.06 -2.21
CA THR A 71 -4.33 30.35 -2.93
C THR A 71 -3.41 31.43 -2.38
N ALA A 72 -2.92 31.28 -1.15
CA ALA A 72 -1.90 32.17 -0.59
C ALA A 72 -0.56 32.10 -1.34
N LEU A 73 -0.33 31.03 -2.11
CA LEU A 73 0.93 30.77 -2.83
C LEU A 73 0.80 30.79 -4.36
N ILE A 74 -0.41 30.83 -4.89
CA ILE A 74 -0.68 30.73 -6.35
C ILE A 74 -1.76 31.74 -6.71
N GLU A 75 -1.51 32.59 -7.72
CA GLU A 75 -2.46 33.60 -8.19
C GLU A 75 -3.70 33.02 -8.95
N ASP A 76 -3.76 31.70 -9.15
CA ASP A 76 -4.83 31.03 -9.89
C ASP A 76 -5.74 30.25 -8.92
N ASP A 77 -6.90 30.79 -8.60
CA ASP A 77 -7.91 30.20 -7.71
C ASP A 77 -8.47 28.85 -8.22
N ASP A 78 -8.21 28.49 -9.48
CA ASP A 78 -8.67 27.23 -10.09
C ASP A 78 -7.55 26.17 -10.19
N ALA A 79 -6.40 26.40 -9.55
CA ALA A 79 -5.29 25.46 -9.56
C ALA A 79 -5.51 24.34 -8.56
N ILE A 80 -5.15 23.12 -8.96
CA ILE A 80 -5.10 21.95 -8.08
C ILE A 80 -3.69 21.35 -8.11
N LYS A 81 -3.19 20.96 -6.92
CA LYS A 81 -1.88 20.33 -6.74
C LYS A 81 -2.03 18.82 -6.62
N GLY A 82 -1.24 18.08 -7.39
CA GLY A 82 -1.17 16.63 -7.38
C GLY A 82 0.12 16.12 -6.73
N SER A 83 0.00 15.05 -5.97
CA SER A 83 1.12 14.24 -5.52
C SER A 83 1.02 12.86 -6.13
N ALA A 84 2.05 12.48 -6.87
CA ALA A 84 2.12 11.22 -7.59
C ALA A 84 3.09 10.24 -6.91
N ARG A 85 2.73 8.97 -6.92
CA ARG A 85 3.56 7.85 -6.46
C ARG A 85 3.53 6.74 -7.49
N SER A 86 4.66 6.06 -7.67
CA SER A 86 4.81 5.00 -8.67
C SER A 86 5.17 3.66 -8.07
N ILE A 87 4.99 2.63 -8.89
CA ILE A 87 5.51 1.28 -8.68
C ILE A 87 6.83 1.09 -9.43
N GLU A 88 7.56 0.04 -9.11
CA GLU A 88 8.76 -0.34 -9.85
C GLU A 88 8.41 -0.62 -11.33
N GLY A 89 9.30 -0.23 -12.22
CA GLY A 89 9.09 -0.33 -13.68
C GLY A 89 8.38 0.85 -14.32
N ILE A 90 7.81 1.81 -13.55
CA ILE A 90 7.18 3.02 -14.08
C ILE A 90 7.87 4.27 -13.51
N HIS A 91 8.53 5.06 -14.37
CA HIS A 91 9.12 6.34 -13.99
C HIS A 91 8.06 7.44 -14.03
N ILE A 92 7.47 7.78 -12.87
CA ILE A 92 6.29 8.66 -12.79
C ILE A 92 6.54 10.06 -13.34
N ARG A 93 7.73 10.63 -13.11
CA ARG A 93 8.08 11.95 -13.64
C ARG A 93 8.08 11.93 -15.17
N ASP A 94 8.65 10.90 -15.78
CA ASP A 94 8.74 10.77 -17.24
C ASP A 94 7.36 10.49 -17.85
N ALA A 95 6.49 9.74 -17.18
CA ALA A 95 5.10 9.55 -17.59
C ALA A 95 4.33 10.89 -17.59
N ILE A 96 4.51 11.72 -16.55
CA ILE A 96 3.93 13.06 -16.48
C ILE A 96 4.53 13.98 -17.58
N GLU A 97 5.84 13.88 -17.82
CA GLU A 97 6.53 14.63 -18.88
C GLU A 97 6.00 14.27 -20.27
N SER A 98 5.72 12.99 -20.53
CA SER A 98 5.11 12.53 -21.78
C SER A 98 3.73 13.16 -22.01
N VAL A 99 2.90 13.26 -20.96
CA VAL A 99 1.63 13.99 -21.01
C VAL A 99 1.86 15.47 -21.33
N ALA A 100 2.82 16.12 -20.65
CA ALA A 100 3.12 17.53 -20.86
C ALA A 100 3.67 17.83 -22.28
N GLN A 101 4.42 16.90 -22.86
CA GLN A 101 4.92 17.02 -24.24
C GLN A 101 3.80 16.88 -25.28
N THR A 102 2.86 15.94 -25.04
CA THR A 102 1.75 15.68 -25.96
C THR A 102 0.64 16.74 -25.84
N TYR A 103 0.37 17.20 -24.59
CA TYR A 103 -0.69 18.14 -24.26
C TYR A 103 -0.16 19.27 -23.35
N PRO A 104 0.61 20.24 -23.89
CA PRO A 104 1.30 21.26 -23.10
C PRO A 104 0.38 22.14 -22.23
N GLU A 105 -0.88 22.28 -22.63
CA GLU A 105 -1.88 23.10 -21.93
C GLU A 105 -2.47 22.43 -20.67
N LEU A 106 -2.28 21.11 -20.49
CA LEU A 106 -2.88 20.38 -19.38
C LEU A 106 -2.14 20.60 -18.07
N ILE A 107 -0.81 20.73 -18.11
CA ILE A 107 0.03 20.77 -16.91
C ILE A 107 0.73 22.13 -16.82
N SER A 108 0.52 22.84 -15.70
CA SER A 108 1.17 24.13 -15.48
C SER A 108 2.62 23.95 -14.99
N HIS A 109 2.83 23.06 -14.04
CA HIS A 109 4.15 22.74 -13.46
C HIS A 109 4.20 21.27 -13.04
N PHE A 110 5.34 20.65 -13.16
CA PHE A 110 5.61 19.33 -12.59
C PHE A 110 7.09 19.16 -12.26
N GLY A 111 7.40 18.20 -11.37
CA GLY A 111 8.77 17.85 -11.01
C GLY A 111 8.80 16.67 -10.07
N GLY A 112 9.96 16.05 -9.97
CA GLY A 112 10.14 14.87 -9.10
C GLY A 112 11.15 13.90 -9.64
N HIS A 113 11.02 12.65 -9.20
CA HIS A 113 11.90 11.53 -9.51
C HIS A 113 11.09 10.31 -9.96
N ALA A 114 11.77 9.18 -10.20
CA ALA A 114 11.15 7.95 -10.69
C ALA A 114 9.94 7.48 -9.86
N MET A 115 10.04 7.53 -8.53
CA MET A 115 9.04 6.94 -7.63
C MET A 115 8.05 7.96 -7.05
N ALA A 116 8.33 9.26 -7.16
CA ALA A 116 7.49 10.31 -6.60
C ALA A 116 7.63 11.60 -7.39
N ALA A 117 6.51 12.24 -7.70
CA ALA A 117 6.46 13.53 -8.38
C ALA A 117 5.34 14.41 -7.83
N GLY A 118 5.48 15.71 -8.07
CA GLY A 118 4.43 16.70 -7.85
C GLY A 118 4.05 17.36 -9.16
N LEU A 119 2.79 17.76 -9.30
CA LEU A 119 2.32 18.52 -10.44
C LEU A 119 1.23 19.50 -10.05
N THR A 120 1.02 20.49 -10.91
CA THR A 120 -0.06 21.47 -10.79
C THR A 120 -0.78 21.56 -12.11
N ILE A 121 -2.10 21.44 -12.08
CA ILE A 121 -2.98 21.57 -13.23
C ILE A 121 -4.13 22.54 -12.89
N LYS A 122 -4.85 23.04 -13.87
CA LYS A 122 -6.13 23.70 -13.64
C LYS A 122 -7.22 22.66 -13.39
N ARG A 123 -8.16 22.95 -12.49
CA ARG A 123 -9.29 22.04 -12.17
C ARG A 123 -10.02 21.57 -13.44
N LYS A 124 -10.29 22.47 -14.38
CA LYS A 124 -10.92 22.14 -15.68
C LYS A 124 -10.13 21.13 -16.51
N ASN A 125 -8.83 21.00 -16.28
CA ASN A 125 -7.95 20.07 -16.97
C ASN A 125 -7.90 18.69 -16.31
N PHE A 126 -8.58 18.46 -15.18
CA PHE A 126 -8.50 17.21 -14.43
C PHE A 126 -8.90 16.00 -15.30
N GLU A 127 -10.10 16.01 -15.88
CA GLU A 127 -10.56 14.91 -16.73
C GLU A 127 -9.71 14.71 -18.01
N PRO A 128 -9.35 15.78 -18.76
CA PRO A 128 -8.40 15.65 -19.86
C PRO A 128 -7.05 15.06 -19.43
N PHE A 129 -6.50 15.50 -18.30
CA PHE A 129 -5.26 14.97 -17.75
C PHE A 129 -5.38 13.47 -17.41
N CYS A 130 -6.46 13.06 -16.76
CA CYS A 130 -6.69 11.64 -16.45
C CYS A 130 -6.64 10.77 -17.71
N LYS A 131 -7.30 11.20 -18.79
CA LYS A 131 -7.31 10.48 -20.08
C LYS A 131 -5.92 10.40 -20.70
N ALA A 132 -5.22 11.52 -20.75
CA ALA A 132 -3.89 11.60 -21.33
C ALA A 132 -2.88 10.75 -20.52
N PHE A 133 -2.97 10.77 -19.19
CA PHE A 133 -2.11 9.94 -18.34
C PHE A 133 -2.40 8.45 -18.52
N ASP A 134 -3.67 8.05 -18.64
CA ASP A 134 -4.03 6.66 -18.89
C ASP A 134 -3.54 6.16 -20.25
N GLU A 135 -3.51 7.01 -21.28
CA GLU A 135 -2.93 6.66 -22.58
C GLU A 135 -1.44 6.34 -22.44
N VAL A 136 -0.69 7.14 -21.68
CA VAL A 136 0.73 6.89 -21.41
C VAL A 136 0.91 5.58 -20.63
N ILE A 137 0.09 5.35 -19.61
CA ILE A 137 0.20 4.15 -18.77
C ILE A 137 -0.28 2.89 -19.53
N ALA A 138 -1.15 3.03 -20.51
CA ALA A 138 -1.60 1.91 -21.35
C ALA A 138 -0.48 1.26 -22.17
N GLU A 139 0.60 1.99 -22.45
CA GLU A 139 1.78 1.48 -23.16
C GLU A 139 2.71 0.65 -22.30
N VAL A 140 2.53 0.68 -20.97
CA VAL A 140 3.34 -0.10 -20.02
C VAL A 140 2.95 -1.58 -20.08
N ALA A 141 3.95 -2.47 -20.11
CA ALA A 141 3.75 -3.91 -20.17
C ALA A 141 2.98 -4.44 -18.95
N ASP A 142 2.12 -5.46 -19.14
CA ASP A 142 1.24 -6.02 -18.10
C ASP A 142 2.03 -6.57 -16.91
N GLU A 143 3.22 -7.11 -17.15
CA GLU A 143 4.09 -7.70 -16.14
C GLU A 143 4.51 -6.69 -15.06
N VAL A 144 4.57 -5.41 -15.40
CA VAL A 144 4.92 -4.33 -14.45
C VAL A 144 3.84 -4.16 -13.37
N PHE A 145 2.59 -4.48 -13.69
CA PHE A 145 1.46 -4.38 -12.76
C PHE A 145 1.24 -5.65 -11.93
N ALA A 146 1.97 -6.73 -12.26
CA ALA A 146 1.96 -7.93 -11.45
C ALA A 146 2.83 -7.73 -10.21
N GLU A 147 2.21 -7.69 -9.03
CA GLU A 147 2.95 -7.62 -7.77
C GLU A 147 3.76 -8.91 -7.59
N THR A 148 5.07 -8.85 -7.81
CA THR A 148 5.98 -9.96 -7.58
C THR A 148 6.59 -9.83 -6.19
N LEU A 149 6.29 -10.77 -5.32
CA LEU A 149 6.85 -10.84 -3.98
C LEU A 149 7.94 -11.93 -3.97
N TYR A 150 9.10 -11.58 -3.45
CA TYR A 150 10.21 -12.50 -3.31
C TYR A 150 10.27 -13.02 -1.87
N SER A 151 10.57 -14.31 -1.72
CA SER A 151 10.83 -14.94 -0.44
C SER A 151 12.29 -15.36 -0.37
N ASP A 152 12.87 -15.23 0.82
CA ASP A 152 14.20 -15.78 1.14
C ASP A 152 14.11 -17.27 1.53
N GLY A 153 12.92 -17.85 1.45
CA GLY A 153 12.64 -19.26 1.67
C GLY A 153 11.89 -19.55 2.97
N GLU A 154 11.68 -20.84 3.20
CA GLU A 154 10.96 -21.35 4.37
C GLU A 154 11.91 -21.50 5.57
N LEU A 155 11.48 -21.09 6.76
CA LEU A 155 12.23 -21.28 7.99
C LEU A 155 12.06 -22.71 8.53
N THR A 156 13.13 -23.25 9.09
CA THR A 156 13.09 -24.49 9.87
C THR A 156 12.50 -24.24 11.27
N ALA A 157 11.99 -25.28 11.91
CA ALA A 157 11.42 -25.17 13.27
C ALA A 157 12.39 -24.52 14.30
N GLY A 158 13.68 -24.78 14.15
CA GLY A 158 14.71 -24.23 15.04
C GLY A 158 14.97 -22.73 14.90
N GLU A 159 14.51 -22.12 13.80
CA GLU A 159 14.67 -20.69 13.53
C GLU A 159 13.52 -19.83 14.06
N PHE A 160 12.42 -20.44 14.51
CA PHE A 160 11.33 -19.70 15.17
C PHE A 160 11.70 -19.30 16.60
N THR A 161 12.77 -18.51 16.76
CA THR A 161 13.30 -18.08 18.05
C THR A 161 13.52 -16.56 18.09
N VAL A 162 13.50 -16.00 19.30
CA VAL A 162 13.83 -14.60 19.53
C VAL A 162 15.29 -14.33 19.17
N ASP A 163 16.20 -15.28 19.46
CA ASP A 163 17.63 -15.16 19.16
C ASP A 163 17.89 -15.07 17.64
N PHE A 164 17.13 -15.81 16.84
CA PHE A 164 17.22 -15.73 15.39
C PHE A 164 16.80 -14.34 14.88
N VAL A 165 15.68 -13.79 15.41
CA VAL A 165 15.25 -12.42 15.06
C VAL A 165 16.32 -11.39 15.44
N GLU A 166 16.97 -11.54 16.62
CA GLU A 166 18.05 -10.65 17.04
C GLU A 166 19.27 -10.76 16.13
N SER A 167 19.59 -11.95 15.70
CA SER A 167 20.65 -12.17 14.71
C SER A 167 20.36 -11.48 13.39
N LEU A 168 19.12 -11.57 12.87
CA LEU A 168 18.70 -10.85 11.65
C LEU A 168 18.79 -9.34 11.83
N GLN A 169 18.37 -8.79 12.99
CA GLN A 169 18.43 -7.36 13.24
C GLN A 169 19.85 -6.80 13.35
N THR A 170 20.80 -7.63 13.78
CA THR A 170 22.21 -7.25 13.92
C THR A 170 23.05 -7.55 12.68
N LEU A 171 22.55 -8.40 11.78
CA LEU A 171 23.28 -8.85 10.58
C LEU A 171 23.57 -7.69 9.62
N ALA A 172 22.63 -6.76 9.50
CA ALA A 172 22.75 -5.64 8.56
C ALA A 172 21.93 -4.43 8.99
N ILE A 173 22.26 -3.28 8.38
CA ILE A 173 21.43 -2.07 8.47
C ILE A 173 20.42 -2.14 7.32
N TRP A 174 19.21 -2.57 7.65
CA TRP A 174 18.11 -2.68 6.69
C TRP A 174 17.60 -1.29 6.28
N GLY A 175 17.23 -1.13 5.01
CA GLY A 175 16.72 0.12 4.50
C GLY A 175 16.32 0.05 3.03
N HIS A 176 16.12 1.21 2.41
CA HIS A 176 15.78 1.31 1.00
C HIS A 176 16.89 0.71 0.11
N GLY A 177 16.56 -0.29 -0.68
CA GLY A 177 17.51 -1.03 -1.53
C GLY A 177 18.20 -2.22 -0.85
N PHE A 178 18.03 -2.39 0.48
CA PHE A 178 18.45 -3.59 1.21
C PHE A 178 17.40 -3.89 2.29
N VAL A 179 16.31 -4.52 1.87
CA VAL A 179 15.13 -4.78 2.71
C VAL A 179 15.37 -5.94 3.68
N PRO A 180 14.66 -5.97 4.84
CA PRO A 180 14.69 -7.13 5.73
C PRO A 180 14.24 -8.40 5.00
N PRO A 181 14.77 -9.58 5.41
CA PRO A 181 14.38 -10.83 4.78
C PRO A 181 12.88 -11.10 4.98
N ILE A 182 12.28 -11.63 3.93
CA ILE A 182 10.88 -12.05 3.90
C ILE A 182 10.86 -13.55 3.70
N PHE A 183 10.20 -14.24 4.60
CA PHE A 183 10.08 -15.70 4.58
C PHE A 183 8.68 -16.12 4.13
N ASP A 184 8.55 -17.33 3.66
CA ASP A 184 7.26 -17.94 3.41
C ASP A 184 7.12 -19.28 4.14
N GLY A 185 5.90 -19.77 4.27
CA GLY A 185 5.64 -21.07 4.88
C GLY A 185 4.15 -21.39 4.97
N VAL A 186 3.87 -22.68 5.13
CA VAL A 186 2.51 -23.19 5.28
C VAL A 186 2.21 -23.50 6.74
N PHE A 187 1.20 -22.85 7.25
CA PHE A 187 0.79 -22.93 8.66
C PHE A 187 -0.61 -23.49 8.79
N VAL A 188 -0.91 -24.15 9.89
CA VAL A 188 -2.28 -24.52 10.27
C VAL A 188 -2.86 -23.45 11.19
N VAL A 189 -4.04 -22.93 10.84
CA VAL A 189 -4.73 -21.90 11.63
C VAL A 189 -5.37 -22.53 12.86
N GLN A 190 -4.86 -22.22 14.04
CA GLN A 190 -5.43 -22.66 15.32
C GLN A 190 -6.59 -21.78 15.75
N ASP A 191 -6.43 -20.46 15.61
CA ASP A 191 -7.46 -19.47 15.88
C ASP A 191 -7.19 -18.19 15.08
N TYR A 192 -8.22 -17.33 14.98
CA TYR A 192 -8.06 -16.02 14.36
C TYR A 192 -8.99 -14.98 14.99
N ARG A 193 -8.62 -13.73 14.85
CA ARG A 193 -9.41 -12.58 15.30
C ARG A 193 -9.26 -11.40 14.36
N VAL A 194 -10.39 -10.85 13.91
CA VAL A 194 -10.41 -9.60 13.16
C VAL A 194 -10.28 -8.43 14.13
N LEU A 195 -9.36 -7.52 13.84
CA LEU A 195 -9.10 -6.31 14.62
C LEU A 195 -9.43 -5.08 13.79
N LYS A 196 -10.25 -4.18 14.35
CA LYS A 196 -10.68 -2.93 13.69
C LYS A 196 -11.20 -3.16 12.26
N GLU A 197 -11.89 -4.28 12.03
CA GLU A 197 -12.54 -4.65 10.75
C GLU A 197 -11.61 -4.75 9.52
N ARG A 198 -10.31 -4.55 9.69
CA ARG A 198 -9.33 -4.53 8.59
C ARG A 198 -7.99 -5.23 8.87
N HIS A 199 -7.76 -5.68 10.09
CA HIS A 199 -6.51 -6.40 10.42
C HIS A 199 -6.87 -7.80 10.88
N LEU A 200 -6.00 -8.75 10.62
CA LEU A 200 -6.18 -10.13 11.02
C LEU A 200 -5.06 -10.54 11.97
N LYS A 201 -5.43 -10.98 13.17
CA LYS A 201 -4.54 -11.68 14.06
C LYS A 201 -4.79 -13.16 13.95
N LEU A 202 -3.72 -13.92 13.76
CA LEU A 202 -3.75 -15.38 13.63
C LEU A 202 -2.93 -16.02 14.76
N TRP A 203 -3.38 -17.17 15.18
CA TRP A 203 -2.61 -18.11 16.00
C TRP A 203 -2.39 -19.36 15.16
N LEU A 204 -1.12 -19.68 14.95
CA LEU A 204 -0.68 -20.62 13.94
C LEU A 204 0.12 -21.76 14.58
N SER A 205 0.00 -22.97 14.07
CA SER A 205 0.98 -24.02 14.32
C SER A 205 1.80 -24.31 13.07
N TYR A 206 3.04 -24.68 13.30
CA TYR A 206 4.00 -25.04 12.25
C TYR A 206 4.64 -26.39 12.62
N PRO A 207 4.98 -27.26 11.65
CA PRO A 207 5.59 -28.54 11.93
C PRO A 207 6.82 -28.42 12.85
N ASP A 208 6.91 -29.31 13.82
CA ASP A 208 8.02 -29.41 14.79
C ASP A 208 8.27 -28.16 15.67
N VAL A 209 7.43 -27.12 15.59
CA VAL A 209 7.43 -25.99 16.53
C VAL A 209 6.47 -26.29 17.68
N PRO A 210 6.98 -26.40 18.95
CA PRO A 210 6.17 -26.88 20.09
C PRO A 210 5.24 -25.82 20.69
N PHE A 211 5.11 -24.67 20.09
CA PHE A 211 4.27 -23.57 20.57
C PHE A 211 3.48 -22.92 19.44
N THR A 212 2.43 -22.23 19.83
CA THR A 212 1.61 -21.46 18.89
C THR A 212 2.31 -20.14 18.53
N ILE A 213 2.45 -19.90 17.24
CA ILE A 213 3.06 -18.68 16.68
C ILE A 213 1.96 -17.64 16.48
N GLU A 214 2.15 -16.44 17.01
CA GLU A 214 1.26 -15.32 16.75
C GLU A 214 1.63 -14.64 15.44
N ALA A 215 0.63 -14.33 14.62
CA ALA A 215 0.82 -13.57 13.39
C ALA A 215 -0.14 -12.37 13.35
N ILE A 216 0.33 -11.26 12.78
CA ILE A 216 -0.47 -10.06 12.54
C ILE A 216 -0.40 -9.70 11.06
N TRP A 217 -1.56 -9.52 10.45
CA TRP A 217 -1.70 -9.06 9.08
C TRP A 217 -2.45 -7.73 9.08
N PHE A 218 -1.73 -6.65 8.84
CA PHE A 218 -2.30 -5.33 8.75
C PHE A 218 -2.95 -5.13 7.37
N ASN A 219 -4.17 -4.58 7.35
CA ASN A 219 -4.97 -4.40 6.14
C ASN A 219 -5.06 -5.71 5.34
N ALA A 220 -5.49 -6.77 6.03
CA ALA A 220 -5.56 -8.11 5.46
C ALA A 220 -6.55 -8.15 4.29
N ASP A 221 -6.15 -8.86 3.24
CA ASP A 221 -7.04 -9.22 2.15
C ASP A 221 -7.96 -10.37 2.59
N PHE A 222 -9.15 -10.00 3.04
CA PHE A 222 -10.12 -10.98 3.55
C PHE A 222 -10.72 -11.86 2.45
N ASP A 223 -10.72 -11.39 1.20
CA ASP A 223 -11.19 -12.18 0.06
C ASP A 223 -10.17 -13.27 -0.29
N ALA A 224 -8.87 -12.94 -0.30
CA ALA A 224 -7.80 -13.92 -0.54
C ALA A 224 -7.74 -15.00 0.55
N ILE A 225 -8.11 -14.67 1.80
CA ILE A 225 -8.06 -15.64 2.90
C ILE A 225 -9.40 -16.32 3.17
N ALA A 226 -10.49 -15.86 2.55
CA ALA A 226 -11.83 -16.41 2.69
C ALA A 226 -12.17 -16.76 4.15
N LEU A 227 -12.19 -15.77 5.05
CA LEU A 227 -12.33 -15.96 6.51
C LEU A 227 -13.46 -16.90 6.90
N SER A 228 -14.59 -16.85 6.19
CA SER A 228 -15.75 -17.72 6.45
C SER A 228 -15.48 -19.20 6.19
N ALA A 229 -14.44 -19.53 5.43
CA ALA A 229 -14.03 -20.90 5.10
C ALA A 229 -12.98 -21.45 6.08
N ILE A 230 -12.42 -20.62 6.98
CA ILE A 230 -11.41 -21.07 7.94
C ILE A 230 -12.03 -22.02 8.95
N ASN A 231 -11.56 -23.27 8.92
CA ASN A 231 -11.84 -24.27 9.93
C ASN A 231 -10.63 -24.38 10.88
N ARG A 232 -10.81 -24.02 12.17
CA ARG A 232 -9.75 -24.06 13.18
C ARG A 232 -9.12 -25.43 13.28
N SER A 233 -7.80 -25.47 13.39
CA SER A 233 -6.97 -26.68 13.49
C SER A 233 -6.99 -27.58 12.24
N VAL A 234 -7.61 -27.15 11.16
CA VAL A 234 -7.69 -27.90 9.89
C VAL A 234 -7.17 -27.07 8.72
N SER A 235 -7.67 -25.84 8.59
CA SER A 235 -7.31 -24.98 7.47
C SER A 235 -5.83 -24.60 7.50
N LYS A 236 -5.23 -24.69 6.31
CA LYS A 236 -3.84 -24.27 6.10
C LYS A 236 -3.81 -22.94 5.36
N VAL A 237 -2.85 -22.11 5.73
CA VAL A 237 -2.57 -20.84 5.07
C VAL A 237 -1.12 -20.82 4.63
N HIS A 238 -0.87 -20.42 3.39
CA HIS A 238 0.47 -20.08 2.95
C HIS A 238 0.67 -18.59 3.16
N LEU A 239 1.65 -18.22 3.98
CA LEU A 239 1.94 -16.85 4.36
C LEU A 239 3.32 -16.43 3.87
N LEU A 240 3.40 -15.20 3.42
CA LEU A 240 4.64 -14.45 3.23
C LEU A 240 4.76 -13.47 4.39
N TYR A 241 5.88 -13.48 5.13
CA TYR A 241 6.00 -12.78 6.40
C TYR A 241 7.43 -12.32 6.73
N GLU A 242 7.52 -11.26 7.51
CA GLU A 242 8.70 -10.90 8.28
C GLU A 242 8.61 -11.51 9.68
N LEU A 243 9.74 -11.93 10.22
CA LEU A 243 9.84 -12.43 11.60
C LEU A 243 10.21 -11.28 12.53
N GLU A 244 9.38 -11.00 13.53
CA GLU A 244 9.54 -9.86 14.43
C GLU A 244 9.50 -10.28 15.91
N LYS A 245 10.03 -9.40 16.77
CA LYS A 245 9.81 -9.43 18.23
C LYS A 245 8.65 -8.50 18.58
N ASN A 246 7.69 -8.99 19.32
CA ASN A 246 6.64 -8.18 19.92
C ASN A 246 6.85 -8.08 21.43
N LEU A 247 7.05 -6.87 21.93
CA LEU A 247 7.15 -6.60 23.37
C LEU A 247 5.76 -6.18 23.87
N PHE A 248 5.12 -7.07 24.61
CA PHE A 248 3.82 -6.81 25.21
C PHE A 248 3.82 -7.21 26.68
N ASN A 249 3.39 -6.30 27.58
CA ASN A 249 3.37 -6.49 29.03
C ASN A 249 4.71 -6.97 29.63
N GLY A 250 5.83 -6.45 29.12
CA GLY A 250 7.17 -6.84 29.59
C GLY A 250 7.66 -8.22 29.12
N GLN A 251 6.88 -8.92 28.31
CA GLN A 251 7.29 -10.18 27.70
C GLN A 251 7.61 -10.00 26.22
N THR A 252 8.77 -10.47 25.80
CA THR A 252 9.15 -10.55 24.40
C THR A 252 8.63 -11.84 23.81
N LYS A 253 7.81 -11.75 22.76
CA LYS A 253 7.28 -12.90 22.01
C LYS A 253 7.66 -12.80 20.55
N LEU A 254 7.82 -13.95 19.93
CA LEU A 254 7.94 -14.07 18.49
C LEU A 254 6.58 -13.75 17.84
N GLN A 255 6.62 -12.98 16.74
CA GLN A 255 5.44 -12.66 15.95
C GLN A 255 5.79 -12.65 14.46
N LEU A 256 4.88 -13.15 13.63
CA LEU A 256 4.95 -12.99 12.19
C LEU A 256 4.22 -11.70 11.80
N ARG A 257 4.88 -10.85 11.04
CA ARG A 257 4.25 -9.73 10.35
C ARG A 257 3.93 -10.12 8.93
N VAL A 258 2.68 -10.50 8.70
CA VAL A 258 2.24 -11.01 7.40
C VAL A 258 2.22 -9.88 6.36
N LYS A 259 2.80 -10.17 5.20
CA LYS A 259 2.78 -9.30 4.01
C LYS A 259 1.67 -9.73 3.05
N LYS A 260 1.57 -11.02 2.80
CA LYS A 260 0.57 -11.63 1.92
C LYS A 260 0.22 -13.02 2.46
N GLY A 261 -0.95 -13.54 2.09
CA GLY A 261 -1.35 -14.90 2.45
C GLY A 261 -2.52 -15.38 1.62
N VAL A 262 -2.61 -16.70 1.48
CA VAL A 262 -3.72 -17.38 0.83
C VAL A 262 -4.14 -18.59 1.64
N LEU A 263 -5.45 -18.89 1.63
CA LEU A 263 -5.99 -20.13 2.16
C LEU A 263 -5.70 -21.25 1.17
N LEU A 264 -5.25 -22.41 1.67
CA LEU A 264 -4.96 -23.59 0.85
C LEU A 264 -6.10 -24.60 0.91
#